data_cf30b951bdb102f035ac33ae1a841acc
#
_entry.id   cf30b951bdb102f035ac33ae1a841acc
#
_cell.length_a   1.000
_cell.length_b   1.000
_cell.length_c   1.000
_cell.angle_alpha   90.00
_cell.angle_beta   90.00
_cell.angle_gamma   90.00
#
_symmetry.space_group_name_H-M   'P 1'
#
loop_
_entity.id
_entity.type
_entity.pdbx_description
1 polymer ?
#
loop_
_entity_poly.entity_id
_entity_poly.type
_entity_poly.pdbx_seq_one_letter_code
_entity_poly.pdbx_strand_id
1 'polypeptide(L)'
;MPTQNSNGHRGGFSGRSANPGSELEQLIGEGQERLKQMMPDGGPRGAILFAILAALLVGAWTAYYTVPSDSVAVVQRFGKYLKEVQPGLHFKFPLGIDQATIVPVKRQLKQEFGFTTPGATDPYQSPVDGRRETEMVIGDLNAALVEWVVQYRIADPAKFLFEVREPSATLRYVSESVMREVVGDRTVDEVITIGRQEIESEALTKMQELSTKYAMGISIDQVQLKNINPPQPVQESFNEVNQAQQEKEKLINEARRDYNKVIPLA
;
A
#
# COMPACT_ATOMS: atom_id res chain seq x y z
N MET A 1 4.92 -74.59 -61.37
CA MET A 1 3.67 -74.04 -60.81
C MET A 1 3.99 -73.17 -59.61
N PRO A 2 3.24 -72.09 -59.39
CA PRO A 2 3.76 -70.76 -59.67
C PRO A 2 4.10 -70.02 -58.35
N THR A 3 5.11 -69.29 -58.38
CA THR A 3 5.51 -67.93 -57.96
C THR A 3 4.44 -67.06 -57.36
N GLN A 4 4.64 -66.55 -56.22
CA GLN A 4 4.05 -65.28 -55.79
C GLN A 4 5.06 -64.36 -55.13
N ASN A 5 5.20 -63.25 -55.79
CA ASN A 5 6.00 -62.11 -55.50
C ASN A 5 5.26 -61.26 -54.45
N SER A 6 5.92 -60.91 -53.35
CA SER A 6 5.36 -59.99 -52.32
C SER A 6 6.30 -58.80 -52.19
N ASN A 7 5.86 -57.71 -52.85
CA ASN A 7 6.47 -56.39 -52.75
C ASN A 7 6.20 -55.77 -51.38
N GLY A 8 7.25 -55.61 -50.57
CA GLY A 8 7.18 -54.84 -49.33
C GLY A 8 7.28 -53.34 -49.61
N HIS A 9 6.21 -52.65 -49.36
CA HIS A 9 6.15 -51.18 -49.35
C HIS A 9 6.82 -50.64 -48.08
N ARG A 10 8.02 -50.08 -48.21
CA ARG A 10 8.62 -49.23 -47.19
C ARG A 10 7.99 -47.85 -47.28
N GLY A 11 7.09 -47.53 -46.36
CA GLY A 11 6.59 -46.16 -46.12
C GLY A 11 7.67 -45.31 -45.51
N GLY A 12 8.23 -44.40 -46.29
CA GLY A 12 9.13 -43.35 -45.77
C GLY A 12 8.34 -42.30 -44.99
N PHE A 13 8.62 -42.20 -43.74
CA PHE A 13 8.21 -41.06 -42.91
C PHE A 13 9.12 -39.86 -43.28
N SER A 14 8.65 -38.97 -44.15
CA SER A 14 9.29 -37.65 -44.33
C SER A 14 8.82 -36.73 -43.20
N GLY A 15 9.64 -36.63 -42.19
CA GLY A 15 9.53 -35.60 -41.17
C GLY A 15 9.70 -34.21 -41.80
N ARG A 16 8.61 -33.49 -41.98
CA ARG A 16 8.62 -32.04 -42.22
C ARG A 16 9.14 -31.38 -40.96
N SER A 17 10.41 -30.96 -40.98
CA SER A 17 10.93 -29.98 -40.01
C SER A 17 10.23 -28.66 -40.31
N ALA A 18 9.22 -28.33 -39.50
CA ALA A 18 8.64 -27.01 -39.51
C ALA A 18 9.68 -26.01 -39.02
N ASN A 19 10.15 -25.19 -39.92
CA ASN A 19 11.06 -24.08 -39.62
C ASN A 19 10.19 -22.95 -39.03
N PRO A 20 10.32 -22.57 -37.74
CA PRO A 20 9.44 -21.58 -37.11
C PRO A 20 9.53 -20.18 -37.74
N GLY A 21 10.56 -19.94 -38.56
CA GLY A 21 10.69 -18.70 -39.33
C GLY A 21 9.75 -18.60 -40.52
N SER A 22 9.39 -19.75 -41.15
CA SER A 22 8.51 -19.77 -42.32
C SER A 22 7.04 -19.60 -41.99
N GLU A 23 6.59 -20.01 -40.79
CA GLU A 23 5.23 -19.76 -40.32
C GLU A 23 4.98 -18.29 -39.96
N LEU A 24 5.96 -17.63 -39.38
CA LEU A 24 5.90 -16.19 -39.14
C LEU A 24 5.89 -15.38 -40.42
N GLU A 25 6.72 -15.75 -41.42
CA GLU A 25 6.69 -15.11 -42.75
C GLU A 25 5.37 -15.33 -43.50
N GLN A 26 4.77 -16.52 -43.40
CA GLN A 26 3.47 -16.81 -43.97
C GLN A 26 2.34 -16.03 -43.28
N LEU A 27 2.34 -15.94 -41.97
CA LEU A 27 1.37 -15.14 -41.19
C LEU A 27 1.50 -13.63 -41.48
N ILE A 28 2.71 -13.14 -41.63
CA ILE A 28 2.96 -11.75 -42.03
C ILE A 28 2.51 -11.52 -43.48
N GLY A 29 2.77 -12.46 -44.39
CA GLY A 29 2.35 -12.43 -45.79
C GLY A 29 0.82 -12.46 -45.95
N GLU A 30 0.14 -13.38 -45.26
CA GLU A 30 -1.34 -13.43 -45.25
C GLU A 30 -1.96 -12.19 -44.59
N GLY A 31 -1.33 -11.64 -43.55
CA GLY A 31 -1.75 -10.38 -42.94
C GLY A 31 -1.63 -9.22 -43.93
N GLN A 32 -0.53 -9.15 -44.68
CA GLN A 32 -0.33 -8.11 -45.70
C GLN A 32 -1.29 -8.24 -46.89
N GLU A 33 -1.61 -9.46 -47.35
CA GLU A 33 -2.57 -9.66 -48.41
C GLU A 33 -4.00 -9.34 -47.98
N ARG A 34 -4.41 -9.71 -46.79
CA ARG A 34 -5.71 -9.32 -46.22
C ARG A 34 -5.81 -7.80 -45.99
N LEU A 35 -4.72 -7.17 -45.57
CA LEU A 35 -4.66 -5.70 -45.45
C LEU A 35 -4.76 -5.03 -46.82
N LYS A 36 -4.13 -5.58 -47.88
CA LYS A 36 -4.25 -5.10 -49.26
C LYS A 36 -5.66 -5.28 -49.82
N GLN A 37 -6.36 -6.35 -49.48
CA GLN A 37 -7.76 -6.60 -49.91
C GLN A 37 -8.78 -5.69 -49.19
N MET A 38 -8.46 -5.23 -47.97
CA MET A 38 -9.29 -4.25 -47.26
C MET A 38 -9.04 -2.81 -47.66
N MET A 39 -8.00 -2.52 -48.45
CA MET A 39 -7.76 -1.17 -48.98
C MET A 39 -8.60 -0.98 -50.24
N PRO A 40 -9.63 -0.13 -50.25
CA PRO A 40 -10.33 0.25 -51.46
C PRO A 40 -9.36 1.01 -52.37
N ASP A 41 -9.40 0.68 -53.66
CA ASP A 41 -8.60 1.26 -54.77
C ASP A 41 -7.86 2.55 -54.44
N GLY A 42 -6.62 2.43 -54.02
CA GLY A 42 -6.01 3.65 -53.63
C GLY A 42 -4.52 3.57 -53.62
N GLY A 43 -3.94 4.43 -54.38
CA GLY A 43 -2.54 4.82 -54.23
C GLY A 43 -2.21 5.27 -52.78
N PRO A 44 -1.03 5.84 -52.56
CA PRO A 44 -0.51 6.17 -51.21
C PRO A 44 -1.49 6.97 -50.34
N ARG A 45 -2.49 7.62 -50.91
CA ARG A 45 -3.53 8.38 -50.18
C ARG A 45 -4.53 7.48 -49.47
N GLY A 46 -4.91 6.30 -50.03
CA GLY A 46 -5.80 5.36 -49.35
C GLY A 46 -5.13 4.69 -48.14
N ALA A 47 -3.83 4.37 -48.24
CA ALA A 47 -3.05 3.83 -47.15
C ALA A 47 -2.92 4.83 -46.00
N ILE A 48 -2.72 6.12 -46.30
CA ILE A 48 -2.66 7.19 -45.29
C ILE A 48 -4.02 7.36 -44.59
N LEU A 49 -5.12 7.39 -45.33
CA LEU A 49 -6.48 7.49 -44.74
C LEU A 49 -6.78 6.30 -43.83
N PHE A 50 -6.43 5.06 -44.25
CA PHE A 50 -6.60 3.88 -43.40
C PHE A 50 -5.73 3.94 -42.13
N ALA A 51 -4.49 4.37 -42.24
CA ALA A 51 -3.61 4.56 -41.07
C ALA A 51 -4.16 5.60 -40.11
N ILE A 52 -4.69 6.70 -40.61
CA ILE A 52 -5.32 7.74 -39.77
C ILE A 52 -6.60 7.18 -39.11
N LEU A 53 -7.43 6.45 -39.83
CA LEU A 53 -8.64 5.84 -39.28
C LEU A 53 -8.30 4.80 -38.20
N ALA A 54 -7.31 3.95 -38.44
CA ALA A 54 -6.82 2.97 -37.46
C ALA A 54 -6.26 3.68 -36.23
N ALA A 55 -5.47 4.74 -36.39
CA ALA A 55 -4.95 5.53 -35.28
C ALA A 55 -6.07 6.22 -34.49
N LEU A 56 -7.12 6.70 -35.13
CA LEU A 56 -8.30 7.26 -34.48
C LEU A 56 -9.08 6.21 -33.69
N LEU A 57 -9.25 5.00 -34.24
CA LEU A 57 -9.92 3.89 -33.54
C LEU A 57 -9.11 3.46 -32.28
N VAL A 58 -7.81 3.29 -32.41
CA VAL A 58 -6.92 2.98 -31.27
C VAL A 58 -6.94 4.10 -30.27
N GLY A 59 -6.88 5.36 -30.72
CA GLY A 59 -7.01 6.54 -29.88
C GLY A 59 -8.32 6.58 -29.11
N ALA A 60 -9.44 6.33 -29.79
CA ALA A 60 -10.76 6.29 -29.14
C ALA A 60 -10.85 5.16 -28.10
N TRP A 61 -10.27 3.98 -28.39
CA TRP A 61 -10.21 2.86 -27.44
C TRP A 61 -9.41 3.19 -26.18
N THR A 62 -8.36 3.96 -26.28
CA THR A 62 -7.51 4.37 -25.12
C THR A 62 -7.95 5.65 -24.44
N ALA A 63 -8.96 6.33 -25.02
CA ALA A 63 -9.43 7.62 -24.51
C ALA A 63 -10.33 7.52 -23.28
N TYR A 64 -11.04 6.40 -23.07
CA TYR A 64 -11.93 6.26 -21.93
C TYR A 64 -11.24 5.63 -20.73
N TYR A 65 -11.64 6.06 -19.52
CA TYR A 65 -11.23 5.47 -18.25
C TYR A 65 -12.35 5.59 -17.23
N THR A 66 -12.36 4.66 -16.28
CA THR A 66 -13.37 4.62 -15.22
C THR A 66 -12.72 4.95 -13.89
N VAL A 67 -13.34 5.84 -13.12
CA VAL A 67 -12.93 6.21 -11.76
C VAL A 67 -13.85 5.48 -10.78
N PRO A 68 -13.30 4.64 -9.87
CA PRO A 68 -14.08 3.97 -8.82
C PRO A 68 -14.80 4.94 -7.91
N SER A 69 -15.88 4.49 -7.24
CA SER A 69 -16.72 5.32 -6.37
C SER A 69 -16.04 5.81 -5.10
N ASP A 70 -14.96 5.16 -4.69
CA ASP A 70 -14.14 5.49 -3.52
C ASP A 70 -12.93 6.38 -3.85
N SER A 71 -12.74 6.71 -5.12
CA SER A 71 -11.54 7.36 -5.64
C SER A 71 -11.87 8.62 -6.43
N VAL A 72 -10.86 9.46 -6.61
CA VAL A 72 -10.85 10.63 -7.50
C VAL A 72 -9.69 10.48 -8.45
N ALA A 73 -9.87 10.85 -9.71
CA ALA A 73 -8.78 10.87 -10.67
C ALA A 73 -8.18 12.26 -10.80
N VAL A 74 -6.87 12.35 -10.67
CA VAL A 74 -6.10 13.56 -10.92
C VAL A 74 -5.57 13.47 -12.35
N VAL A 75 -6.00 14.42 -13.19
CA VAL A 75 -5.63 14.46 -14.60
C VAL A 75 -4.51 15.46 -14.80
N GLN A 76 -3.42 14.97 -15.39
CA GLN A 76 -2.28 15.77 -15.83
C GLN A 76 -2.27 15.84 -17.34
N ARG A 77 -2.00 17.01 -17.91
CA ARG A 77 -1.76 17.23 -19.34
C ARG A 77 -0.31 17.63 -19.54
N PHE A 78 0.43 16.85 -20.31
CA PHE A 78 1.88 17.03 -20.48
C PHE A 78 2.64 17.18 -19.15
N GLY A 79 2.25 16.41 -18.11
CA GLY A 79 2.86 16.47 -16.79
C GLY A 79 2.39 17.63 -15.90
N LYS A 80 1.58 18.57 -16.41
CA LYS A 80 1.01 19.67 -15.62
C LYS A 80 -0.36 19.27 -15.07
N TYR A 81 -0.62 19.54 -13.78
CA TYR A 81 -1.94 19.41 -13.19
C TYR A 81 -3.00 20.18 -13.99
N LEU A 82 -4.10 19.52 -14.32
CA LEU A 82 -5.20 20.10 -15.07
C LEU A 82 -6.47 20.19 -14.21
N LYS A 83 -6.94 19.07 -13.68
CA LYS A 83 -8.19 19.00 -12.91
C LYS A 83 -8.31 17.70 -12.13
N GLU A 84 -9.20 17.70 -11.15
CA GLU A 84 -9.72 16.52 -10.48
C GLU A 84 -11.04 16.08 -11.11
N VAL A 85 -11.24 14.76 -11.18
CA VAL A 85 -12.39 14.14 -11.82
C VAL A 85 -13.06 13.20 -10.84
N GLN A 86 -14.35 13.39 -10.62
CA GLN A 86 -15.20 12.61 -9.72
C GLN A 86 -15.41 11.18 -10.24
N PRO A 87 -15.90 10.23 -9.40
CA PRO A 87 -16.22 8.88 -9.84
C PRO A 87 -17.14 8.82 -11.06
N GLY A 88 -16.88 7.86 -11.94
CA GLY A 88 -17.67 7.64 -13.16
C GLY A 88 -16.82 7.33 -14.39
N LEU A 89 -17.46 7.34 -15.54
CA LEU A 89 -16.84 7.16 -16.85
C LEU A 89 -16.39 8.52 -17.40
N HIS A 90 -15.13 8.64 -17.75
CA HIS A 90 -14.55 9.87 -18.27
C HIS A 90 -13.69 9.62 -19.49
N PHE A 91 -13.46 10.69 -20.25
CA PHE A 91 -12.62 10.68 -21.41
C PHE A 91 -11.37 11.53 -21.19
N LYS A 92 -10.25 11.03 -21.68
CA LYS A 92 -8.95 11.72 -21.67
C LYS A 92 -8.38 11.76 -23.09
N PHE A 93 -7.51 12.70 -23.37
CA PHE A 93 -6.78 12.70 -24.63
C PHE A 93 -5.83 11.50 -24.70
N PRO A 94 -5.90 10.70 -25.78
CA PRO A 94 -5.07 9.52 -25.96
C PRO A 94 -3.60 9.89 -26.20
N LEU A 95 -2.77 8.86 -26.47
CA LEU A 95 -1.34 9.01 -26.82
C LEU A 95 -0.47 9.61 -25.70
N GLY A 96 -0.87 9.49 -24.44
CA GLY A 96 -0.06 9.99 -23.32
C GLY A 96 -0.15 11.51 -23.09
N ILE A 97 -1.00 12.23 -23.85
CA ILE A 97 -1.23 13.67 -23.66
C ILE A 97 -1.83 13.93 -22.28
N ASP A 98 -2.91 13.19 -21.94
CA ASP A 98 -3.52 13.23 -20.62
C ASP A 98 -3.20 11.94 -19.86
N GLN A 99 -2.66 12.10 -18.67
CA GLN A 99 -2.42 11.03 -17.71
C GLN A 99 -3.39 11.18 -16.53
N ALA A 100 -4.18 10.14 -16.26
CA ALA A 100 -5.10 10.13 -15.14
C ALA A 100 -4.56 9.19 -14.05
N THR A 101 -4.28 9.71 -12.87
CA THR A 101 -3.87 8.95 -11.68
C THR A 101 -5.05 8.82 -10.74
N ILE A 102 -5.45 7.59 -10.42
CA ILE A 102 -6.58 7.31 -9.53
C ILE A 102 -6.07 7.27 -8.09
N VAL A 103 -6.66 8.10 -7.23
CA VAL A 103 -6.30 8.22 -5.81
C VAL A 103 -7.52 7.88 -4.95
N PRO A 104 -7.42 6.91 -4.01
CA PRO A 104 -8.52 6.51 -3.14
C PRO A 104 -8.71 7.53 -2.00
N VAL A 105 -9.63 8.47 -2.15
CA VAL A 105 -9.90 9.55 -1.18
C VAL A 105 -10.88 9.14 -0.07
N LYS A 106 -11.78 8.18 -0.35
CA LYS A 106 -12.78 7.72 0.63
C LYS A 106 -12.33 6.48 1.41
N ARG A 107 -11.26 5.85 0.97
CA ARG A 107 -10.72 4.66 1.62
C ARG A 107 -9.86 5.06 2.80
N GLN A 108 -10.09 4.44 3.94
CA GLN A 108 -9.20 4.53 5.08
C GLN A 108 -7.99 3.66 4.85
N LEU A 109 -6.82 4.26 4.86
CA LEU A 109 -5.51 3.63 4.73
C LEU A 109 -4.89 3.51 6.11
N LYS A 110 -3.97 2.57 6.30
CA LYS A 110 -3.28 2.38 7.56
C LYS A 110 -1.80 2.10 7.35
N GLN A 111 -0.97 2.71 8.18
CA GLN A 111 0.44 2.36 8.31
C GLN A 111 0.67 1.66 9.64
N GLU A 112 1.37 0.54 9.59
CA GLU A 112 1.71 -0.28 10.73
C GLU A 112 3.19 -0.10 11.08
N PHE A 113 3.49 -0.01 12.38
CA PHE A 113 4.84 0.20 12.92
C PHE A 113 5.16 -0.90 13.91
N GLY A 114 6.27 -1.61 13.66
CA GLY A 114 6.75 -2.72 14.48
C GLY A 114 6.17 -4.08 14.13
N PHE A 115 5.09 -4.12 13.38
CA PHE A 115 4.48 -5.36 12.91
C PHE A 115 3.91 -5.18 11.50
N THR A 116 3.59 -6.29 10.85
CA THR A 116 2.94 -6.30 9.54
C THR A 116 1.82 -7.30 9.56
N THR A 117 0.61 -6.85 9.25
CA THR A 117 -0.55 -7.74 9.13
C THR A 117 -0.58 -8.32 7.72
N PRO A 118 -0.58 -9.66 7.56
CA PRO A 118 -0.74 -10.28 6.24
C PRO A 118 -2.06 -9.83 5.60
N GLY A 119 -1.99 -9.30 4.38
CA GLY A 119 -3.16 -8.78 3.68
C GLY A 119 -3.53 -7.33 4.02
N ALA A 120 -2.70 -6.61 4.75
CA ALA A 120 -2.83 -5.16 4.89
C ALA A 120 -2.80 -4.51 3.49
N THR A 121 -3.86 -3.77 3.17
CA THR A 121 -4.16 -3.30 1.81
C THR A 121 -3.75 -1.86 1.56
N ASP A 122 -2.74 -1.35 2.25
CA ASP A 122 -2.21 -0.03 1.92
C ASP A 122 -1.17 -0.15 0.79
N PRO A 123 -1.52 0.23 -0.45
CA PRO A 123 -0.59 0.14 -1.58
C PRO A 123 0.57 1.14 -1.48
N TYR A 124 0.48 2.08 -0.55
CA TYR A 124 1.47 3.15 -0.34
C TYR A 124 2.36 2.88 0.87
N GLN A 125 2.14 1.78 1.60
CA GLN A 125 2.94 1.48 2.78
C GLN A 125 4.39 1.19 2.39
N SER A 126 5.32 1.95 2.96
CA SER A 126 6.75 1.68 2.81
C SER A 126 7.13 0.36 3.49
N PRO A 127 8.17 -0.34 3.00
CA PRO A 127 8.70 -1.53 3.66
C PRO A 127 9.02 -1.24 5.14
N VAL A 128 8.62 -2.15 6.02
CA VAL A 128 8.82 -2.01 7.47
C VAL A 128 10.29 -2.26 7.81
N ASP A 129 10.97 -1.27 8.35
CA ASP A 129 12.32 -1.41 8.92
C ASP A 129 12.25 -1.81 10.41
N GLY A 130 11.34 -2.68 10.70
CA GLY A 130 10.89 -3.41 11.88
C GLY A 130 11.32 -2.91 13.26
N ARG A 131 12.56 -3.19 13.68
CA ARG A 131 12.95 -2.97 15.07
C ARG A 131 13.44 -1.56 15.39
N ARG A 132 14.09 -0.87 14.45
CA ARG A 132 14.66 0.48 14.72
C ARG A 132 13.59 1.54 14.90
N GLU A 133 12.44 1.37 14.29
CA GLU A 133 11.34 2.32 14.35
C GLU A 133 10.61 2.28 15.70
N THR A 134 10.56 1.10 16.32
CA THR A 134 9.77 0.84 17.52
C THR A 134 10.57 0.92 18.81
N GLU A 135 11.89 0.81 18.76
CA GLU A 135 12.75 1.02 19.92
C GLU A 135 12.82 2.51 20.28
N MET A 136 12.33 2.85 21.46
CA MET A 136 12.28 4.21 21.97
C MET A 136 12.81 4.27 23.39
N VAL A 137 13.41 5.38 23.74
CA VAL A 137 13.75 5.71 25.14
C VAL A 137 12.60 6.53 25.70
N ILE A 138 12.11 6.12 26.85
CA ILE A 138 11.04 6.78 27.60
C ILE A 138 11.64 7.81 28.57
N GLY A 139 10.82 8.70 29.13
CA GLY A 139 11.27 9.80 29.96
C GLY A 139 12.03 9.39 31.23
N ASP A 140 11.83 8.19 31.73
CA ASP A 140 12.60 7.60 32.85
C ASP A 140 13.88 6.86 32.41
N LEU A 141 14.36 7.11 31.19
CA LEU A 141 15.55 6.51 30.57
C LEU A 141 15.46 4.98 30.34
N ASN A 142 14.30 4.40 30.47
CA ASN A 142 14.06 3.02 30.10
C ASN A 142 13.84 2.88 28.58
N ALA A 143 14.30 1.77 28.01
CA ALA A 143 13.99 1.44 26.62
C ALA A 143 12.67 0.67 26.55
N ALA A 144 11.84 1.01 25.57
CA ALA A 144 10.60 0.28 25.27
C ALA A 144 10.47 0.02 23.78
N LEU A 145 9.80 -1.10 23.46
CA LEU A 145 9.32 -1.42 22.13
C LEU A 145 7.87 -0.96 22.05
N VAL A 146 7.61 0.08 21.28
CA VAL A 146 6.28 0.64 21.09
C VAL A 146 5.79 0.33 19.70
N GLU A 147 4.67 -0.40 19.62
CA GLU A 147 4.01 -0.73 18.35
C GLU A 147 2.74 0.12 18.21
N TRP A 148 2.54 0.71 17.04
CA TRP A 148 1.36 1.53 16.78
C TRP A 148 0.88 1.43 15.34
N VAL A 149 -0.33 1.93 15.11
CA VAL A 149 -0.95 2.04 13.79
C VAL A 149 -1.44 3.47 13.61
N VAL A 150 -1.16 4.03 12.46
CA VAL A 150 -1.73 5.30 12.01
C VAL A 150 -2.77 5.02 10.93
N GLN A 151 -4.00 5.45 11.17
CA GLN A 151 -5.10 5.38 10.20
C GLN A 151 -5.28 6.76 9.59
N TYR A 152 -5.33 6.84 8.27
CA TYR A 152 -5.39 8.09 7.55
C TYR A 152 -6.21 7.98 6.26
N ARG A 153 -6.59 9.13 5.71
CA ARG A 153 -7.18 9.26 4.39
C ARG A 153 -6.46 10.32 3.58
N ILE A 154 -6.54 10.19 2.27
CA ILE A 154 -6.06 11.21 1.35
C ILE A 154 -7.17 12.25 1.22
N ALA A 155 -6.96 13.42 1.84
CA ALA A 155 -7.95 14.52 1.85
C ALA A 155 -7.83 15.40 0.60
N ASP A 156 -6.61 15.62 0.14
CA ASP A 156 -6.30 16.45 -1.05
C ASP A 156 -5.38 15.65 -1.98
N PRO A 157 -5.94 15.03 -3.04
CA PRO A 157 -5.16 14.18 -3.94
C PRO A 157 -4.14 14.97 -4.77
N ALA A 158 -4.36 16.26 -5.02
CA ALA A 158 -3.38 17.08 -5.73
C ALA A 158 -2.14 17.32 -4.87
N LYS A 159 -2.31 17.71 -3.61
CA LYS A 159 -1.18 17.85 -2.69
C LYS A 159 -0.45 16.53 -2.47
N PHE A 160 -1.19 15.45 -2.27
CA PHE A 160 -0.62 14.12 -2.08
C PHE A 160 0.30 13.69 -3.23
N LEU A 161 -0.03 14.04 -4.48
CA LEU A 161 0.74 13.64 -5.66
C LEU A 161 1.87 14.62 -6.04
N PHE A 162 1.76 15.91 -5.70
CA PHE A 162 2.64 16.93 -6.28
C PHE A 162 3.47 17.71 -5.27
N GLU A 163 3.02 17.86 -4.02
CA GLU A 163 3.74 18.67 -3.03
C GLU A 163 4.84 17.86 -2.33
N VAL A 164 4.65 16.58 -2.15
CA VAL A 164 5.62 15.69 -1.47
C VAL A 164 5.99 14.54 -2.40
N ARG A 165 7.29 14.28 -2.52
CA ARG A 165 7.80 13.22 -3.41
C ARG A 165 7.28 11.84 -3.04
N GLU A 166 7.34 11.50 -1.75
CA GLU A 166 6.96 10.20 -1.20
C GLU A 166 6.11 10.41 0.07
N PRO A 167 4.82 10.74 -0.09
CA PRO A 167 3.99 11.12 1.04
C PRO A 167 3.82 9.98 2.07
N SER A 168 3.81 8.73 1.64
CA SER A 168 3.74 7.57 2.52
C SER A 168 5.01 7.41 3.37
N ALA A 169 6.19 7.52 2.77
CA ALA A 169 7.45 7.47 3.49
C ALA A 169 7.60 8.69 4.43
N THR A 170 7.19 9.86 3.97
CA THR A 170 7.21 11.09 4.79
C THR A 170 6.29 10.95 6.01
N LEU A 171 5.07 10.41 5.83
CA LEU A 171 4.16 10.12 6.94
C LEU A 171 4.79 9.16 7.94
N ARG A 172 5.56 8.17 7.46
CA ARG A 172 6.28 7.23 8.31
C ARG A 172 7.29 7.94 9.19
N TYR A 173 8.14 8.78 8.62
CA TYR A 173 9.13 9.55 9.39
C TYR A 173 8.50 10.56 10.36
N VAL A 174 7.43 11.23 9.93
CA VAL A 174 6.65 12.13 10.79
C VAL A 174 6.06 11.37 11.98
N SER A 175 5.45 10.22 11.72
CA SER A 175 4.86 9.38 12.76
C SER A 175 5.90 8.90 13.76
N GLU A 176 7.04 8.40 13.27
CA GLU A 176 8.16 7.97 14.12
C GLU A 176 8.70 9.11 15.00
N SER A 177 8.91 10.29 14.41
CA SER A 177 9.41 11.47 15.13
C SER A 177 8.46 11.92 16.22
N VAL A 178 7.17 12.02 15.90
CA VAL A 178 6.13 12.43 16.86
C VAL A 178 5.96 11.40 17.97
N MET A 179 5.96 10.10 17.63
CA MET A 179 5.85 9.06 18.66
C MET A 179 7.03 9.06 19.61
N ARG A 180 8.26 9.28 19.11
CA ARG A 180 9.44 9.42 19.95
C ARG A 180 9.38 10.62 20.87
N GLU A 181 8.86 11.74 20.39
CA GLU A 181 8.66 12.95 21.19
C GLU A 181 7.63 12.70 22.29
N VAL A 182 6.42 12.24 21.92
CA VAL A 182 5.30 12.09 22.87
C VAL A 182 5.56 10.99 23.92
N VAL A 183 6.13 9.86 23.49
CA VAL A 183 6.47 8.75 24.40
C VAL A 183 7.72 9.08 25.23
N GLY A 184 8.69 9.80 24.66
CA GLY A 184 9.92 10.19 25.35
C GLY A 184 9.71 11.15 26.52
N ASP A 185 8.60 11.87 26.54
CA ASP A 185 8.24 12.79 27.64
C ASP A 185 7.43 12.11 28.76
N ARG A 186 7.14 10.80 28.66
CA ARG A 186 6.28 10.05 29.60
C ARG A 186 7.07 9.01 30.37
N THR A 187 6.55 8.63 31.54
CA THR A 187 7.07 7.52 32.34
C THR A 187 6.54 6.17 31.84
N VAL A 188 7.23 5.06 32.17
CA VAL A 188 6.78 3.69 31.84
C VAL A 188 5.36 3.43 32.32
N ASP A 189 5.05 3.83 33.56
CA ASP A 189 3.73 3.62 34.16
C ASP A 189 2.63 4.36 33.40
N GLU A 190 2.87 5.60 32.97
CA GLU A 190 1.92 6.38 32.18
C GLU A 190 1.70 5.76 30.81
N VAL A 191 2.76 5.32 30.15
CA VAL A 191 2.67 4.73 28.80
C VAL A 191 1.91 3.39 28.82
N ILE A 192 2.08 2.58 29.88
CA ILE A 192 1.45 1.25 29.99
C ILE A 192 -0.01 1.34 30.48
N THR A 193 -0.33 2.28 31.37
CA THR A 193 -1.61 2.27 32.10
C THR A 193 -2.60 3.34 31.67
N ILE A 194 -2.43 4.57 32.18
CA ILE A 194 -3.45 5.63 32.09
C ILE A 194 -3.23 6.54 30.88
N GLY A 195 -1.98 6.74 30.47
CA GLY A 195 -1.60 7.74 29.47
C GLY A 195 -1.88 7.34 28.02
N ARG A 196 -2.34 6.10 27.74
CA ARG A 196 -2.50 5.60 26.38
C ARG A 196 -3.37 6.49 25.51
N GLN A 197 -4.55 6.90 26.00
CA GLN A 197 -5.47 7.76 25.25
C GLN A 197 -4.91 9.17 25.07
N GLU A 198 -4.21 9.70 26.06
CA GLU A 198 -3.55 11.00 25.95
C GLU A 198 -2.44 10.97 24.90
N ILE A 199 -1.60 9.94 24.92
CA ILE A 199 -0.52 9.73 23.94
C ILE A 199 -1.10 9.62 22.52
N GLU A 200 -2.14 8.82 22.33
CA GLU A 200 -2.82 8.64 21.03
C GLU A 200 -3.39 9.98 20.52
N SER A 201 -4.04 10.77 21.39
CA SER A 201 -4.65 12.06 21.05
C SER A 201 -3.58 13.14 20.77
N GLU A 202 -2.54 13.21 21.59
CA GLU A 202 -1.44 14.15 21.40
C GLU A 202 -0.65 13.83 20.12
N ALA A 203 -0.34 12.56 19.91
CA ALA A 203 0.34 12.11 18.72
C ALA A 203 -0.49 12.42 17.44
N LEU A 204 -1.80 12.17 17.47
CA LEU A 204 -2.71 12.50 16.37
C LEU A 204 -2.65 14.00 16.06
N THR A 205 -2.73 14.86 17.07
CA THR A 205 -2.73 16.32 16.91
C THR A 205 -1.41 16.80 16.30
N LYS A 206 -0.28 16.36 16.83
CA LYS A 206 1.05 16.72 16.33
C LYS A 206 1.32 16.19 14.92
N MET A 207 0.93 14.94 14.65
CA MET A 207 1.05 14.35 13.29
C MET A 207 0.20 15.10 12.27
N GLN A 208 -1.04 15.48 12.64
CA GLN A 208 -1.92 16.26 11.75
C GLN A 208 -1.37 17.66 11.49
N GLU A 209 -0.80 18.31 12.49
CA GLU A 209 -0.16 19.62 12.35
C GLU A 209 1.03 19.54 11.36
N LEU A 210 1.91 18.55 11.54
CA LEU A 210 3.05 18.35 10.64
C LEU A 210 2.62 17.96 9.22
N SER A 211 1.59 17.10 9.08
CA SER A 211 1.01 16.75 7.77
C SER A 211 0.48 17.97 7.04
N THR A 212 -0.14 18.89 7.76
CA THR A 212 -0.65 20.16 7.23
C THR A 212 0.49 21.11 6.88
N LYS A 213 1.49 21.24 7.75
CA LYS A 213 2.68 22.08 7.53
C LYS A 213 3.49 21.66 6.31
N TYR A 214 3.59 20.35 6.07
CA TYR A 214 4.29 19.81 4.90
C TYR A 214 3.40 19.70 3.66
N ALA A 215 2.15 20.17 3.73
CA ALA A 215 1.18 20.12 2.64
C ALA A 215 1.00 18.70 2.04
N MET A 216 1.02 17.65 2.88
CA MET A 216 1.00 16.25 2.43
C MET A 216 -0.32 15.82 1.80
N GLY A 217 -1.40 16.60 1.94
CA GLY A 217 -2.73 16.23 1.46
C GLY A 217 -3.37 15.06 2.21
N ILE A 218 -2.86 14.73 3.42
CA ILE A 218 -3.30 13.62 4.26
C ILE A 218 -4.09 14.16 5.45
N SER A 219 -5.20 13.48 5.79
CA SER A 219 -5.93 13.65 7.04
C SER A 219 -5.73 12.40 7.90
N ILE A 220 -5.25 12.60 9.12
CA ILE A 220 -5.04 11.52 10.09
C ILE A 220 -6.34 11.34 10.86
N ASP A 221 -6.92 10.15 10.77
CA ASP A 221 -8.19 9.84 11.43
C ASP A 221 -7.97 9.32 12.84
N GLN A 222 -6.96 8.47 13.03
CA GLN A 222 -6.68 7.84 14.31
C GLN A 222 -5.22 7.41 14.41
N VAL A 223 -4.65 7.57 15.59
CA VAL A 223 -3.41 6.93 16.03
C VAL A 223 -3.78 5.93 17.11
N GLN A 224 -3.32 4.70 17.02
CA GLN A 224 -3.63 3.64 17.97
C GLN A 224 -2.35 2.93 18.41
N LEU A 225 -2.05 2.94 19.70
CA LEU A 225 -1.01 2.12 20.30
C LEU A 225 -1.47 0.65 20.33
N LYS A 226 -0.60 -0.27 19.94
CA LYS A 226 -0.90 -1.72 19.97
C LYS A 226 -0.26 -2.38 21.17
N ASN A 227 1.04 -2.53 21.16
CA ASN A 227 1.80 -3.17 22.23
C ASN A 227 2.90 -2.23 22.71
N ILE A 228 3.16 -2.30 24.01
CA ILE A 228 4.29 -1.64 24.63
C ILE A 228 4.95 -2.68 25.51
N ASN A 229 6.15 -3.07 25.12
CA ASN A 229 6.89 -4.14 25.79
C ASN A 229 8.31 -3.64 26.12
N PRO A 230 8.88 -4.05 27.26
CA PRO A 230 10.29 -3.86 27.47
C PRO A 230 11.11 -4.69 26.47
N PRO A 231 12.32 -4.27 26.08
CA PRO A 231 13.20 -5.05 25.23
C PRO A 231 13.48 -6.44 25.81
N GLN A 232 13.63 -7.44 24.93
CA GLN A 232 13.86 -8.84 25.36
C GLN A 232 14.91 -9.06 26.45
N PRO A 233 16.08 -8.35 26.43
CA PRO A 233 17.12 -8.57 27.46
C PRO A 233 16.71 -8.22 28.88
N VAL A 234 15.74 -7.32 29.05
CA VAL A 234 15.28 -6.84 30.38
C VAL A 234 13.89 -7.35 30.76
N GLN A 235 13.24 -8.10 29.88
CA GLN A 235 11.87 -8.57 30.07
C GLN A 235 11.70 -9.46 31.28
N GLU A 236 12.68 -10.34 31.55
CA GLU A 236 12.66 -11.22 32.74
C GLU A 236 12.70 -10.41 34.04
N SER A 237 13.64 -9.48 34.13
CA SER A 237 13.76 -8.62 35.32
C SER A 237 12.51 -7.75 35.53
N PHE A 238 11.89 -7.28 34.48
CA PHE A 238 10.65 -6.51 34.55
C PHE A 238 9.48 -7.36 35.05
N ASN A 239 9.40 -8.61 34.60
CA ASN A 239 8.40 -9.57 35.07
C ASN A 239 8.59 -9.93 36.54
N GLU A 240 9.84 -10.09 37.02
CA GLU A 240 10.14 -10.33 38.44
C GLU A 240 9.71 -9.15 39.32
N VAL A 241 9.98 -7.92 38.92
CA VAL A 241 9.53 -6.71 39.65
C VAL A 241 8.01 -6.65 39.71
N ASN A 242 7.30 -6.88 38.59
CA ASN A 242 5.85 -6.90 38.56
C ASN A 242 5.26 -8.01 39.43
N GLN A 243 5.88 -9.17 39.43
CA GLN A 243 5.45 -10.29 40.30
C GLN A 243 5.62 -9.96 41.78
N ALA A 244 6.77 -9.39 42.16
CA ALA A 244 7.02 -8.95 43.54
C ALA A 244 6.05 -7.84 44.00
N GLN A 245 5.68 -6.96 43.10
CA GLN A 245 4.71 -5.90 43.38
C GLN A 245 3.29 -6.44 43.57
N GLN A 246 2.86 -7.36 42.74
CA GLN A 246 1.58 -8.08 42.90
C GLN A 246 1.53 -8.90 44.18
N GLU A 247 2.63 -9.57 44.55
CA GLU A 247 2.71 -10.33 45.77
C GLU A 247 2.65 -9.43 47.03
N LYS A 248 3.31 -8.29 46.99
CA LYS A 248 3.19 -7.26 48.02
C LYS A 248 1.76 -6.76 48.19
N GLU A 249 1.07 -6.42 47.12
CA GLU A 249 -0.33 -5.98 47.15
C GLU A 249 -1.27 -7.08 47.65
N LYS A 250 -1.03 -8.31 47.27
CA LYS A 250 -1.76 -9.47 47.79
C LYS A 250 -1.62 -9.59 49.29
N LEU A 251 -0.39 -9.55 49.80
CA LEU A 251 -0.13 -9.64 51.25
C LEU A 251 -0.76 -8.44 52.02
N ILE A 252 -0.72 -7.23 51.48
CA ILE A 252 -1.39 -6.07 52.10
C ILE A 252 -2.92 -6.29 52.13
N ASN A 253 -3.52 -6.77 51.03
CA ASN A 253 -4.96 -7.03 50.97
C ASN A 253 -5.41 -8.21 51.86
N GLU A 254 -4.57 -9.23 52.03
CA GLU A 254 -4.77 -10.31 52.99
C GLU A 254 -4.72 -9.80 54.41
N ALA A 255 -3.71 -9.03 54.77
CA ALA A 255 -3.59 -8.43 56.10
C ALA A 255 -4.77 -7.48 56.41
N ARG A 256 -5.21 -6.67 55.47
CA ARG A 256 -6.40 -5.80 55.63
C ARG A 256 -7.65 -6.61 55.84
N ARG A 257 -7.82 -7.72 55.12
CA ARG A 257 -8.96 -8.63 55.25
C ARG A 257 -9.02 -9.30 56.63
N ASP A 258 -7.88 -9.74 57.12
CA ASP A 258 -7.77 -10.37 58.42
C ASP A 258 -7.96 -9.33 59.56
N TYR A 259 -7.42 -8.13 59.42
CA TYR A 259 -7.68 -7.01 60.32
C TYR A 259 -9.19 -6.69 60.43
N ASN A 260 -9.88 -6.58 59.28
CA ASN A 260 -11.32 -6.30 59.21
C ASN A 260 -12.21 -7.43 59.75
N LYS A 261 -11.70 -8.67 59.80
CA LYS A 261 -12.42 -9.80 60.46
C LYS A 261 -12.35 -9.76 61.96
N VAL A 262 -11.24 -9.28 62.51
CA VAL A 262 -10.99 -9.29 63.96
C VAL A 262 -11.65 -8.09 64.67
N ILE A 263 -11.61 -6.91 64.08
CA ILE A 263 -12.15 -5.67 64.69
C ILE A 263 -13.66 -5.69 64.94
N PRO A 264 -14.55 -6.24 64.09
CA PRO A 264 -15.97 -6.27 64.41
C PRO A 264 -16.38 -7.24 65.52
N LEU A 265 -15.41 -8.06 65.99
CA LEU A 265 -15.66 -9.05 67.06
C LEU A 265 -15.14 -8.55 68.44
N ALA A 266 -14.53 -7.38 68.51
CA ALA A 266 -14.08 -6.69 69.71
C ALA A 266 -15.00 -5.50 69.98
#